data_963d920146a912f430d2c76bf8b4b7be
#
_entry.id   963d920146a912f430d2c76bf8b4b7be
#
_cell.length_a   1.000
_cell.length_b   1.000
_cell.length_c   1.000
_cell.angle_alpha   90.00
_cell.angle_beta   90.00
_cell.angle_gamma   90.00
#
_symmetry.space_group_name_H-M   'P 1'
#
loop_
_entity.id
_entity.type
_entity.pdbx_description
1 polymer ?
#
loop_
_entity_poly.entity_id
_entity_poly.type
_entity_poly.pdbx_seq_one_letter_code
_entity_poly.pdbx_strand_id
1 'polypeptide(L)'
;MGGSWFLVARFWFPVPSQLPSNNQQPKTSNQKPTSGGAKVRRPALNLNHRRRDLVGRVRFFRKNMMLFKRLLLVVQLAVAGVAAPLAARANHVLIPMDNTQKESLKAYGVAFWLLQREVPVDWLLNYRGGSFAFETVSGAENEMAVRGVTFTVISEAQYTGILQEIADPNANMDVMKLEKVPKIAVYTPKGKQPWDDAVTMVLGYAEIPYTQIYDDEVLKGELPKYDWLHLHHEDFTGEYGKFYATYRNAPWYQQQQHDAEATAKRNGFAKVSVMKGTVATKMQEFIAGGGFLFAMCSATDSYDIALAGLGVDMVESMYDGDPADPAAQSKLNFNRCLAFQNFQLERNPFQYEYSNIDMQPNERGLGEQNDYFSLFTYSAKYDPVPTMLCQNHEKTIHGFMGQTTAFRKSLIKSDVVVMGETKQTGEARYVHGTLGKGTWTFYGGHDPEDYQHLVGEEPTDLALHPNSPGYRLILNNILFPAAKKKKQKT
;
A
#
# COMPACT_ATOMS: atom_id res chain seq x y z
N MET A 1 32.05 -28.43 -29.13
CA MET A 1 32.37 -27.32 -30.03
C MET A 1 31.12 -27.06 -30.87
N GLY A 2 30.55 -25.89 -30.81
CA GLY A 2 29.37 -25.50 -31.58
C GLY A 2 28.44 -24.61 -30.75
N GLY A 3 28.85 -23.37 -30.49
CA GLY A 3 28.03 -22.38 -29.85
C GLY A 3 27.06 -21.77 -30.87
N SER A 4 25.78 -21.78 -30.52
CA SER A 4 24.75 -21.00 -31.24
C SER A 4 24.49 -19.71 -30.50
N TRP A 5 24.85 -18.62 -31.14
CA TRP A 5 24.62 -17.26 -30.72
C TRP A 5 23.18 -16.85 -31.15
N PHE A 6 22.32 -16.51 -30.21
CA PHE A 6 21.09 -15.80 -30.56
C PHE A 6 21.39 -14.31 -30.68
N LEU A 7 21.20 -13.80 -31.90
CA LEU A 7 21.30 -12.39 -32.26
C LEU A 7 20.08 -11.66 -31.68
N VAL A 8 20.30 -10.74 -30.74
CA VAL A 8 19.33 -9.71 -30.38
C VAL A 8 19.52 -8.55 -31.35
N ALA A 9 18.54 -8.35 -32.23
CA ALA A 9 18.51 -7.25 -33.17
C ALA A 9 18.24 -5.94 -32.42
N ARG A 10 19.27 -5.08 -32.34
CA ARG A 10 19.10 -3.67 -31.93
C ARG A 10 18.57 -2.88 -33.13
N PHE A 11 17.36 -2.36 -33.01
CA PHE A 11 16.88 -1.34 -33.93
C PHE A 11 17.21 0.06 -33.38
N TRP A 12 18.05 0.77 -34.09
CA TRP A 12 18.32 2.19 -33.95
C TRP A 12 17.31 2.96 -34.84
N PHE A 13 16.59 3.96 -34.29
CA PHE A 13 15.92 4.99 -35.05
C PHE A 13 16.47 6.37 -34.67
N PRO A 14 16.68 7.27 -35.67
CA PRO A 14 17.31 8.56 -35.45
C PRO A 14 16.32 9.61 -34.92
N VAL A 15 16.83 10.48 -34.07
CA VAL A 15 16.17 11.67 -33.52
C VAL A 15 16.11 12.77 -34.58
N PRO A 16 15.00 13.46 -34.83
CA PRO A 16 15.00 14.75 -35.46
C PRO A 16 14.99 15.89 -34.41
N SER A 17 15.96 16.77 -34.57
CA SER A 17 16.08 18.06 -33.91
C SER A 17 15.05 19.08 -34.45
N GLN A 18 14.45 19.86 -33.61
CA GLN A 18 14.35 21.33 -33.59
C GLN A 18 13.07 21.82 -32.91
N LEU A 19 13.30 22.64 -31.90
CA LEU A 19 12.33 23.54 -31.27
C LEU A 19 12.12 24.79 -32.15
N PRO A 20 11.00 25.50 -32.00
CA PRO A 20 11.10 26.94 -31.77
C PRO A 20 10.40 27.45 -30.51
N SER A 21 11.12 28.37 -29.90
CA SER A 21 10.72 29.23 -28.79
C SER A 21 9.55 30.13 -29.15
N ASN A 22 8.60 30.34 -28.24
CA ASN A 22 7.82 31.56 -28.23
C ASN A 22 7.51 32.03 -26.81
N ASN A 23 8.18 33.11 -26.43
CA ASN A 23 7.92 33.95 -25.28
C ASN A 23 6.63 34.78 -25.52
N GLN A 24 5.68 34.73 -24.62
CA GLN A 24 4.78 35.86 -24.37
C GLN A 24 4.40 35.93 -22.89
N GLN A 25 4.85 37.02 -22.26
CA GLN A 25 4.38 37.46 -20.93
C GLN A 25 3.04 38.19 -21.06
N PRO A 26 2.14 38.11 -20.11
CA PRO A 26 1.01 39.06 -20.00
C PRO A 26 1.34 40.18 -19.02
N LYS A 27 0.92 41.36 -19.46
CA LYS A 27 1.05 42.67 -18.82
C LYS A 27 0.18 42.79 -17.56
N THR A 28 0.75 43.43 -16.55
CA THR A 28 0.08 43.97 -15.35
C THR A 28 -0.68 45.25 -15.67
N SER A 29 -1.91 45.38 -15.20
CA SER A 29 -2.62 46.67 -15.14
C SER A 29 -2.90 47.04 -13.68
N ASN A 30 -2.33 48.17 -13.30
CA ASN A 30 -2.58 48.87 -12.04
C ASN A 30 -3.92 49.62 -12.11
N GLN A 31 -4.74 49.53 -11.09
CA GLN A 31 -5.70 50.57 -10.75
C GLN A 31 -5.74 50.82 -9.24
N LYS A 32 -5.48 52.08 -8.88
CA LYS A 32 -5.66 52.69 -7.55
C LYS A 32 -7.14 53.02 -7.31
N PRO A 33 -7.64 52.97 -6.10
CA PRO A 33 -8.85 53.74 -5.74
C PRO A 33 -8.48 54.95 -4.87
N THR A 34 -9.19 56.01 -5.15
CA THR A 34 -9.17 57.33 -4.61
C THR A 34 -9.81 57.47 -3.21
N SER A 35 -9.28 58.41 -2.46
CA SER A 35 -9.69 58.86 -1.13
C SER A 35 -11.00 59.63 -1.12
N GLY A 36 -11.83 59.39 -0.08
CA GLY A 36 -12.96 60.24 0.26
C GLY A 36 -13.05 60.44 1.76
N GLY A 37 -12.73 61.64 2.22
CA GLY A 37 -12.77 62.05 3.62
C GLY A 37 -14.17 62.52 4.06
N ALA A 38 -14.48 62.26 5.32
CA ALA A 38 -15.58 62.93 6.02
C ALA A 38 -15.16 63.33 7.45
N LYS A 39 -15.19 64.63 7.66
CA LYS A 39 -14.99 65.33 8.95
C LYS A 39 -16.24 65.19 9.82
N VAL A 40 -16.09 64.84 11.10
CA VAL A 40 -17.13 65.06 12.12
C VAL A 40 -16.55 65.84 13.27
N ARG A 41 -17.30 66.93 13.62
CA ARG A 41 -17.00 67.96 14.65
C ARG A 41 -17.26 67.43 16.05
N ARG A 42 -16.43 67.92 16.98
CA ARG A 42 -16.66 67.87 18.46
C ARG A 42 -17.44 69.05 18.94
N PRO A 43 -18.30 68.93 19.96
CA PRO A 43 -18.68 70.07 20.79
C PRO A 43 -17.92 70.08 22.11
N ALA A 44 -17.54 71.33 22.51
CA ALA A 44 -16.90 71.67 23.78
C ALA A 44 -17.96 71.80 24.89
N LEU A 45 -17.64 71.37 26.07
CA LEU A 45 -18.39 71.77 27.29
C LEU A 45 -17.43 72.22 28.39
N ASN A 46 -17.90 73.29 29.01
CA ASN A 46 -17.28 74.26 29.86
C ASN A 46 -17.00 73.80 31.29
N LEU A 47 -15.85 74.19 31.84
CA LEU A 47 -15.47 74.07 33.24
C LEU A 47 -15.89 75.36 33.99
N ASN A 48 -16.56 75.20 35.13
CA ASN A 48 -16.28 75.92 36.34
C ASN A 48 -17.30 75.54 37.43
N HIS A 49 -16.85 75.02 38.53
CA HIS A 49 -17.05 75.41 39.95
C HIS A 49 -16.93 74.20 40.91
N ARG A 50 -15.93 74.18 41.70
CA ARG A 50 -15.89 74.09 43.18
C ARG A 50 -14.55 73.50 43.63
N ARG A 51 -13.72 74.44 44.02
CA ARG A 51 -12.62 74.16 44.95
C ARG A 51 -13.12 74.47 46.35
N ARG A 52 -13.02 73.46 47.23
CA ARG A 52 -12.73 73.49 48.68
C ARG A 52 -13.35 72.28 49.35
N ASP A 53 -12.50 71.41 49.88
CA ASP A 53 -12.69 70.31 50.85
C ASP A 53 -12.04 68.99 50.45
N LEU A 54 -10.75 69.05 50.15
CA LEU A 54 -10.12 67.76 49.70
C LEU A 54 -8.68 67.58 50.28
N VAL A 55 -8.28 68.25 51.36
CA VAL A 55 -6.91 68.05 51.88
C VAL A 55 -6.79 67.00 52.98
N GLY A 56 -7.92 66.63 53.65
CA GLY A 56 -7.95 65.65 54.75
C GLY A 56 -8.07 64.21 54.32
N ARG A 57 -8.71 63.97 53.17
CA ARG A 57 -8.98 62.55 52.69
C ARG A 57 -7.87 61.96 51.85
N VAL A 58 -6.95 62.77 51.34
CA VAL A 58 -5.93 62.28 50.37
C VAL A 58 -4.78 61.52 51.05
N ARG A 59 -4.48 61.76 52.34
CA ARG A 59 -3.39 61.01 53.03
C ARG A 59 -3.81 59.61 53.47
N PHE A 60 -5.06 59.38 53.79
CA PHE A 60 -5.57 58.03 54.17
C PHE A 60 -5.70 57.10 52.94
N PHE A 61 -6.13 57.64 51.80
CA PHE A 61 -6.24 56.93 50.56
C PHE A 61 -4.88 56.51 49.93
N ARG A 62 -3.88 57.37 50.06
CA ARG A 62 -2.53 57.07 49.53
C ARG A 62 -1.86 55.89 50.26
N LYS A 63 -2.04 55.74 51.56
CA LYS A 63 -1.42 54.64 52.32
C LYS A 63 -2.09 53.30 52.01
N ASN A 64 -3.39 53.29 51.89
CA ASN A 64 -4.14 52.08 51.51
C ASN A 64 -3.96 51.73 50.03
N MET A 65 -3.81 52.69 49.12
CA MET A 65 -3.55 52.49 47.73
C MET A 65 -2.13 51.92 47.46
N MET A 66 -1.15 52.27 48.27
CA MET A 66 0.21 51.68 48.20
C MET A 66 0.18 50.22 48.73
N LEU A 67 -0.58 49.94 49.79
CA LEU A 67 -0.73 48.56 50.29
C LEU A 67 -1.48 47.69 49.27
N PHE A 68 -2.54 48.20 48.66
CA PHE A 68 -3.30 47.51 47.63
C PHE A 68 -2.48 47.25 46.34
N LYS A 69 -1.66 48.24 45.91
CA LYS A 69 -0.72 48.07 44.80
C LYS A 69 0.38 47.04 45.09
N ARG A 70 0.88 47.02 46.36
CA ARG A 70 1.86 45.98 46.75
C ARG A 70 1.21 44.60 46.85
N LEU A 71 -0.03 44.51 47.34
CA LEU A 71 -0.79 43.23 47.37
C LEU A 71 -1.12 42.75 45.97
N LEU A 72 -1.52 43.65 45.04
CA LEU A 72 -1.78 43.33 43.64
C LEU A 72 -0.50 42.89 42.91
N LEU A 73 0.63 43.51 43.20
CA LEU A 73 1.92 43.14 42.61
C LEU A 73 2.42 41.77 43.12
N VAL A 74 2.18 41.48 44.40
CA VAL A 74 2.51 40.17 44.99
C VAL A 74 1.59 39.06 44.45
N VAL A 75 0.30 39.38 44.25
CA VAL A 75 -0.64 38.43 43.62
C VAL A 75 -0.31 38.24 42.14
N GLN A 76 0.08 39.28 41.41
CA GLN A 76 0.55 39.17 40.03
C GLN A 76 1.88 38.40 39.90
N LEU A 77 2.82 38.59 40.83
CA LEU A 77 4.05 37.81 40.89
C LEU A 77 3.82 36.36 41.34
N ALA A 78 2.85 36.12 42.25
CA ALA A 78 2.44 34.76 42.64
C ALA A 78 1.71 34.02 41.52
N VAL A 79 0.87 34.71 40.72
CA VAL A 79 0.19 34.13 39.54
C VAL A 79 1.18 33.96 38.40
N ALA A 80 2.16 34.85 38.21
CA ALA A 80 3.22 34.68 37.24
C ALA A 80 4.24 33.58 37.63
N GLY A 81 4.44 33.33 38.93
CA GLY A 81 5.29 32.28 39.45
C GLY A 81 4.64 30.87 39.42
N VAL A 82 3.30 30.78 39.28
CA VAL A 82 2.57 29.50 39.12
C VAL A 82 2.35 29.20 37.65
N ALA A 83 2.51 30.16 36.74
CA ALA A 83 2.67 29.93 35.32
C ALA A 83 4.14 29.56 34.98
N ALA A 84 4.75 28.62 35.72
CA ALA A 84 5.77 27.82 35.07
C ALA A 84 5.14 27.30 33.77
N PRO A 85 5.79 27.46 32.60
CA PRO A 85 5.30 26.79 31.43
C PRO A 85 5.22 25.32 31.84
N LEU A 86 4.01 24.78 31.94
CA LEU A 86 3.80 23.35 31.73
C LEU A 86 4.49 23.14 30.39
N ALA A 87 5.75 22.73 30.41
CA ALA A 87 6.44 22.28 29.24
C ALA A 87 5.43 21.28 28.63
N ALA A 88 4.85 21.68 27.49
CA ALA A 88 3.87 20.85 26.82
C ALA A 88 4.57 19.52 26.63
N ARG A 89 4.25 18.54 27.47
CA ARG A 89 4.82 17.20 27.36
C ARG A 89 4.45 16.75 25.97
N ALA A 90 5.47 16.44 25.21
CA ALA A 90 5.25 15.82 23.93
C ALA A 90 4.52 14.51 24.18
N ASN A 91 3.30 14.43 23.70
CA ASN A 91 2.43 13.28 23.99
C ASN A 91 2.31 12.35 22.80
N HIS A 92 2.72 12.78 21.60
CA HIS A 92 2.61 12.00 20.36
C HIS A 92 3.91 11.98 19.57
N VAL A 93 4.05 10.97 18.76
CA VAL A 93 5.08 10.85 17.73
C VAL A 93 4.38 10.83 16.38
N LEU A 94 4.91 11.63 15.44
CA LEU A 94 4.51 11.63 14.04
C LEU A 94 5.64 11.03 13.20
N ILE A 95 5.34 10.01 12.43
CA ILE A 95 6.20 9.44 11.39
C ILE A 95 5.69 9.94 10.05
N PRO A 96 6.33 10.95 9.43
CA PRO A 96 5.94 11.41 8.10
C PRO A 96 6.22 10.35 7.05
N MET A 97 5.38 10.27 6.02
CA MET A 97 5.53 9.30 4.93
C MET A 97 5.67 9.98 3.56
N ASP A 98 5.95 11.29 3.57
CA ASP A 98 6.33 12.10 2.41
C ASP A 98 7.84 12.03 2.13
N ASN A 99 8.34 12.84 1.19
CA ASN A 99 9.76 12.89 0.78
C ASN A 99 10.75 13.27 1.90
N THR A 100 10.27 13.59 3.10
CA THR A 100 11.13 13.81 4.28
C THR A 100 11.50 12.53 5.00
N GLN A 101 10.82 11.42 4.70
CA GLN A 101 11.12 10.10 5.26
C GLN A 101 12.36 9.50 4.59
N LYS A 102 13.26 8.96 5.42
CA LYS A 102 14.48 8.29 4.94
C LYS A 102 14.30 6.79 4.73
N GLU A 103 13.40 6.19 5.52
CA GLU A 103 13.18 4.74 5.59
C GLU A 103 11.68 4.44 5.62
N SER A 104 10.97 4.72 4.50
CA SER A 104 9.51 4.54 4.49
C SER A 104 9.11 3.08 4.65
N LEU A 105 9.87 2.13 4.12
CA LEU A 105 9.55 0.70 4.25
C LEU A 105 9.68 0.24 5.71
N LYS A 106 10.72 0.68 6.43
CA LYS A 106 10.90 0.35 7.86
C LYS A 106 9.89 1.08 8.76
N ALA A 107 9.32 2.20 8.31
CA ALA A 107 8.25 2.89 9.05
C ALA A 107 7.01 1.99 9.24
N TYR A 108 6.66 1.16 8.25
CA TYR A 108 5.61 0.14 8.41
C TYR A 108 5.98 -0.92 9.44
N GLY A 109 7.26 -1.32 9.48
CA GLY A 109 7.78 -2.21 10.52
C GLY A 109 7.68 -1.62 11.93
N VAL A 110 7.92 -0.30 12.08
CA VAL A 110 7.69 0.42 13.35
C VAL A 110 6.23 0.40 13.74
N ALA A 111 5.31 0.67 12.80
CA ALA A 111 3.86 0.58 13.06
C ALA A 111 3.46 -0.83 13.52
N PHE A 112 3.99 -1.87 12.85
CA PHE A 112 3.75 -3.25 13.24
C PHE A 112 4.32 -3.57 14.63
N TRP A 113 5.55 -3.12 14.93
CA TRP A 113 6.21 -3.26 16.22
C TRP A 113 5.42 -2.61 17.38
N LEU A 114 4.80 -1.46 17.15
CA LEU A 114 3.90 -0.79 18.10
C LEU A 114 2.65 -1.64 18.37
N LEU A 115 2.02 -2.14 17.30
CA LEU A 115 0.85 -3.00 17.41
C LEU A 115 1.15 -4.29 18.20
N GLN A 116 2.34 -4.90 18.04
CA GLN A 116 2.78 -6.05 18.84
C GLN A 116 2.88 -5.74 20.34
N ARG A 117 2.99 -4.46 20.70
CA ARG A 117 3.03 -3.96 22.08
C ARG A 117 1.69 -3.38 22.53
N GLU A 118 0.63 -3.71 21.80
CA GLU A 118 -0.74 -3.23 22.06
C GLU A 118 -0.85 -1.70 22.05
N VAL A 119 0.08 -1.01 21.37
CA VAL A 119 0.03 0.44 21.16
C VAL A 119 -0.74 0.73 19.87
N PRO A 120 -1.92 1.36 19.95
CA PRO A 120 -2.66 1.75 18.77
C PRO A 120 -1.91 2.77 17.94
N VAL A 121 -2.02 2.68 16.62
CA VAL A 121 -1.41 3.61 15.68
C VAL A 121 -2.50 4.27 14.84
N ASP A 122 -2.47 5.58 14.72
CA ASP A 122 -3.33 6.32 13.82
C ASP A 122 -2.65 6.45 12.46
N TRP A 123 -3.23 5.81 11.43
CA TRP A 123 -2.82 5.96 10.05
C TRP A 123 -3.55 7.16 9.46
N LEU A 124 -2.83 8.23 9.20
CA LEU A 124 -3.34 9.51 8.73
C LEU A 124 -3.42 9.48 7.21
N LEU A 125 -4.55 9.00 6.68
CA LEU A 125 -4.76 8.79 5.25
C LEU A 125 -4.61 10.10 4.48
N ASN A 126 -3.77 10.09 3.44
CA ASN A 126 -3.40 11.21 2.58
C ASN A 126 -2.71 12.39 3.29
N TYR A 127 -2.55 12.36 4.61
CA TYR A 127 -1.77 13.36 5.32
C TYR A 127 -0.29 13.05 5.19
N ARG A 128 0.48 13.94 4.52
CA ARG A 128 1.93 13.79 4.31
C ARG A 128 2.33 12.40 3.81
N GLY A 129 1.68 11.91 2.76
CA GLY A 129 1.96 10.59 2.16
C GLY A 129 1.41 9.39 2.93
N GLY A 130 0.46 9.59 3.86
CA GLY A 130 -0.11 8.52 4.70
C GLY A 130 0.69 8.26 5.96
N SER A 131 0.93 9.31 6.74
CA SER A 131 1.74 9.30 7.97
C SER A 131 1.16 8.41 9.07
N PHE A 132 2.03 7.96 9.98
CA PHE A 132 1.60 7.29 11.20
C PHE A 132 1.76 8.23 12.40
N ALA A 133 0.82 8.16 13.35
CA ALA A 133 0.91 8.86 14.62
C ALA A 133 0.51 7.95 15.77
N PHE A 134 1.13 8.13 16.94
CA PHE A 134 0.84 7.33 18.13
C PHE A 134 1.23 8.08 19.40
N GLU A 135 0.66 7.71 20.53
CA GLU A 135 1.09 8.24 21.84
C GLU A 135 2.52 7.83 22.16
N THR A 136 3.31 8.74 22.73
CA THR A 136 4.70 8.46 23.07
C THR A 136 4.81 7.30 24.07
N VAL A 137 5.53 6.26 23.69
CA VAL A 137 5.80 5.09 24.53
C VAL A 137 7.30 4.88 24.73
N SER A 138 7.66 4.28 25.85
CA SER A 138 9.07 4.02 26.18
C SER A 138 9.72 3.12 25.13
N GLY A 139 10.90 3.51 24.65
CA GLY A 139 11.69 2.76 23.68
C GLY A 139 11.34 3.01 22.21
N ALA A 140 10.19 3.67 21.88
CA ALA A 140 9.81 3.90 20.50
C ALA A 140 10.77 4.82 19.75
N GLU A 141 11.25 5.90 20.38
CA GLU A 141 12.22 6.79 19.76
C GLU A 141 13.54 6.08 19.43
N ASN A 142 14.01 5.22 20.36
CA ASN A 142 15.21 4.42 20.13
C ASN A 142 15.00 3.41 18.99
N GLU A 143 13.85 2.73 18.95
CA GLU A 143 13.51 1.79 17.88
C GLU A 143 13.52 2.47 16.50
N MET A 144 12.89 3.63 16.39
CA MET A 144 12.89 4.41 15.14
C MET A 144 14.30 4.89 14.76
N ALA A 145 15.10 5.33 15.73
CA ALA A 145 16.47 5.77 15.48
C ALA A 145 17.35 4.60 14.98
N VAL A 146 17.23 3.41 15.59
CA VAL A 146 17.97 2.20 15.18
C VAL A 146 17.58 1.78 13.76
N ARG A 147 16.29 1.88 13.39
CA ARG A 147 15.80 1.56 12.05
C ARG A 147 16.05 2.67 11.02
N GLY A 148 16.56 3.84 11.42
CA GLY A 148 16.77 4.99 10.53
C GLY A 148 15.49 5.73 10.13
N VAL A 149 14.36 5.44 10.76
CA VAL A 149 13.05 6.04 10.46
C VAL A 149 13.00 7.48 10.94
N THR A 150 12.65 8.40 10.06
CA THR A 150 12.45 9.82 10.40
C THR A 150 11.15 9.99 11.20
N PHE A 151 11.22 10.71 12.32
CA PHE A 151 10.06 11.00 13.16
C PHE A 151 10.17 12.39 13.81
N THR A 152 9.06 12.87 14.34
CA THR A 152 8.97 14.11 15.10
C THR A 152 8.13 13.89 16.35
N VAL A 153 8.67 14.28 17.50
CA VAL A 153 7.91 14.31 18.76
C VAL A 153 7.11 15.59 18.79
N ILE A 154 5.80 15.49 18.96
CA ILE A 154 4.84 16.61 18.88
C ILE A 154 4.02 16.71 20.16
N SER A 155 3.58 17.93 20.50
CA SER A 155 2.68 18.18 21.61
C SER A 155 1.25 17.76 21.27
N GLU A 156 0.43 17.56 22.30
CA GLU A 156 -1.02 17.31 22.17
C GLU A 156 -1.72 18.38 21.34
N ALA A 157 -1.34 19.66 21.51
CA ALA A 157 -1.91 20.77 20.74
C ALA A 157 -1.58 20.67 19.25
N GLN A 158 -0.35 20.26 18.90
CA GLN A 158 0.05 20.04 17.49
C GLN A 158 -0.69 18.85 16.90
N TYR A 159 -0.80 17.75 17.65
CA TYR A 159 -1.56 16.57 17.20
C TYR A 159 -3.04 16.89 16.99
N THR A 160 -3.67 17.61 17.93
CA THR A 160 -5.05 18.11 17.77
C THR A 160 -5.19 19.00 16.54
N GLY A 161 -4.23 19.87 16.26
CA GLY A 161 -4.20 20.69 15.05
C GLY A 161 -4.17 19.85 13.76
N ILE A 162 -3.38 18.79 13.73
CA ILE A 162 -3.34 17.82 12.60
C ILE A 162 -4.71 17.15 12.42
N LEU A 163 -5.32 16.70 13.51
CA LEU A 163 -6.65 16.07 13.44
C LEU A 163 -7.73 17.05 12.95
N GLN A 164 -7.65 18.33 13.30
CA GLN A 164 -8.56 19.37 12.80
C GLN A 164 -8.37 19.60 11.30
N GLU A 165 -7.13 19.64 10.81
CA GLU A 165 -6.82 19.74 9.38
C GLU A 165 -7.41 18.53 8.62
N ILE A 166 -7.20 17.32 9.12
CA ILE A 166 -7.73 16.09 8.51
C ILE A 166 -9.27 16.07 8.54
N ALA A 167 -9.88 16.61 9.59
CA ALA A 167 -11.32 16.64 9.75
C ALA A 167 -12.04 17.66 8.82
N ASP A 168 -11.31 18.58 8.18
CA ASP A 168 -11.90 19.53 7.22
C ASP A 168 -12.70 18.76 6.15
N PRO A 169 -14.00 19.09 5.94
CA PRO A 169 -14.82 18.44 4.93
C PRO A 169 -14.26 18.52 3.51
N ASN A 170 -13.49 19.56 3.21
CA ASN A 170 -12.88 19.78 1.89
C ASN A 170 -11.54 19.05 1.72
N ALA A 171 -10.92 18.56 2.80
CA ALA A 171 -9.69 17.79 2.74
C ALA A 171 -9.99 16.32 2.41
N ASN A 172 -9.33 15.79 1.39
CA ASN A 172 -9.37 14.35 1.09
C ASN A 172 -8.42 13.58 2.02
N MET A 173 -8.70 13.65 3.32
CA MET A 173 -7.93 13.01 4.38
C MET A 173 -8.86 12.36 5.39
N ASP A 174 -8.42 11.32 6.08
CA ASP A 174 -9.12 10.72 7.22
C ASP A 174 -8.13 10.03 8.16
N VAL A 175 -8.59 9.63 9.35
CA VAL A 175 -7.80 8.85 10.30
C VAL A 175 -8.32 7.42 10.32
N MET A 176 -7.43 6.47 10.08
CA MET A 176 -7.71 5.04 10.25
C MET A 176 -6.94 4.51 11.43
N LYS A 177 -7.65 4.07 12.47
CA LYS A 177 -7.02 3.48 13.65
C LYS A 177 -6.60 2.05 13.39
N LEU A 178 -5.33 1.73 13.63
CA LEU A 178 -4.78 0.39 13.63
C LEU A 178 -4.77 -0.12 15.08
N GLU A 179 -5.42 -1.27 15.34
CA GLU A 179 -5.65 -1.72 16.73
C GLU A 179 -5.19 -3.15 17.01
N LYS A 180 -4.87 -3.95 15.97
CA LYS A 180 -4.44 -5.33 16.16
C LYS A 180 -3.24 -5.69 15.31
N VAL A 181 -2.46 -6.66 15.76
CA VAL A 181 -1.37 -7.25 14.99
C VAL A 181 -1.93 -8.20 13.95
N PRO A 182 -1.71 -7.99 12.64
CA PRO A 182 -2.05 -8.97 11.63
C PRO A 182 -1.22 -10.26 11.78
N LYS A 183 -1.87 -11.41 11.69
CA LYS A 183 -1.20 -12.70 11.59
C LYS A 183 -1.00 -13.02 10.12
N ILE A 184 0.26 -13.04 9.67
CA ILE A 184 0.65 -13.11 8.28
C ILE A 184 1.06 -14.54 7.92
N ALA A 185 0.47 -15.09 6.87
CA ALA A 185 0.92 -16.31 6.21
C ALA A 185 1.45 -16.00 4.81
N VAL A 186 2.54 -16.65 4.44
CA VAL A 186 3.11 -16.66 3.10
C VAL A 186 2.99 -18.08 2.57
N TYR A 187 2.26 -18.24 1.46
CA TYR A 187 2.10 -19.53 0.81
C TYR A 187 3.22 -19.74 -0.19
N THR A 188 4.18 -20.58 0.17
CA THR A 188 5.35 -20.88 -0.64
C THR A 188 5.92 -22.26 -0.30
N PRO A 189 6.51 -22.99 -1.26
CA PRO A 189 7.15 -24.29 -1.01
C PRO A 189 8.24 -24.21 0.06
N LYS A 190 8.42 -25.29 0.81
CA LYS A 190 9.54 -25.41 1.75
C LYS A 190 10.83 -25.62 0.97
N GLY A 191 11.84 -24.81 1.27
CA GLY A 191 13.15 -24.88 0.63
C GLY A 191 13.48 -23.65 -0.21
N LYS A 192 14.72 -23.60 -0.70
CA LYS A 192 15.20 -22.49 -1.55
C LYS A 192 14.58 -22.61 -2.94
N GLN A 193 13.90 -21.58 -3.37
CA GLN A 193 13.43 -21.43 -4.73
C GLN A 193 14.54 -20.81 -5.61
N PRO A 194 14.53 -21.02 -6.94
CA PRO A 194 15.47 -20.41 -7.85
C PRO A 194 15.16 -18.94 -8.20
N TRP A 195 14.23 -18.34 -7.50
CA TRP A 195 13.79 -16.95 -7.56
C TRP A 195 13.55 -16.43 -6.16
N ASP A 196 13.49 -15.12 -6.03
CA ASP A 196 13.12 -14.45 -4.79
C ASP A 196 11.60 -14.18 -4.70
N ASP A 197 11.18 -13.60 -3.60
CA ASP A 197 9.80 -13.20 -3.34
C ASP A 197 9.81 -11.78 -2.74
N ALA A 198 9.36 -10.81 -3.53
CA ALA A 198 9.33 -9.39 -3.17
C ALA A 198 8.63 -9.14 -1.83
N VAL A 199 7.57 -9.91 -1.51
CA VAL A 199 6.85 -9.75 -0.24
C VAL A 199 7.67 -10.25 0.93
N THR A 200 8.29 -11.42 0.83
CA THR A 200 9.15 -11.94 1.91
C THR A 200 10.39 -11.06 2.11
N MET A 201 10.94 -10.51 1.03
CA MET A 201 12.04 -9.55 1.11
C MET A 201 11.65 -8.29 1.87
N VAL A 202 10.51 -7.67 1.55
CA VAL A 202 10.09 -6.44 2.24
C VAL A 202 9.63 -6.72 3.67
N LEU A 203 9.03 -7.88 3.95
CA LEU A 203 8.72 -8.30 5.32
C LEU A 203 9.99 -8.44 6.16
N GLY A 204 11.03 -9.07 5.60
CA GLY A 204 12.35 -9.18 6.24
C GLY A 204 13.01 -7.82 6.46
N TYR A 205 13.02 -6.95 5.44
CA TYR A 205 13.58 -5.60 5.53
C TYR A 205 12.88 -4.71 6.56
N ALA A 206 11.56 -4.78 6.61
CA ALA A 206 10.74 -4.06 7.58
C ALA A 206 10.68 -4.74 8.96
N GLU A 207 11.29 -5.91 9.12
CA GLU A 207 11.27 -6.73 10.34
C GLU A 207 9.84 -7.10 10.79
N ILE A 208 9.01 -7.49 9.83
CA ILE A 208 7.63 -7.94 10.07
C ILE A 208 7.61 -9.48 10.01
N PRO A 209 7.27 -10.18 11.10
CA PRO A 209 7.27 -11.63 11.12
C PRO A 209 6.09 -12.23 10.34
N TYR A 210 6.34 -13.37 9.71
CA TYR A 210 5.35 -14.16 8.99
C TYR A 210 5.53 -15.67 9.23
N THR A 211 4.52 -16.43 8.84
CA THR A 211 4.57 -17.90 8.89
C THR A 211 4.48 -18.45 7.46
N GLN A 212 5.46 -19.27 7.09
CA GLN A 212 5.44 -20.00 5.82
C GLN A 212 4.48 -21.19 5.92
N ILE A 213 3.56 -21.27 4.97
CA ILE A 213 2.62 -22.40 4.81
C ILE A 213 2.62 -22.87 3.35
N TYR A 214 2.14 -24.07 3.09
CA TYR A 214 1.98 -24.56 1.73
C TYR A 214 0.76 -25.48 1.62
N ASP A 215 0.69 -26.31 0.56
CA ASP A 215 -0.46 -27.18 0.27
C ASP A 215 -0.96 -27.97 1.47
N ASP A 216 -0.06 -28.62 2.22
CA ASP A 216 -0.41 -29.44 3.36
C ASP A 216 -1.12 -28.66 4.46
N GLU A 217 -0.63 -27.48 4.83
CA GLU A 217 -1.21 -26.64 5.86
C GLU A 217 -2.59 -26.10 5.42
N VAL A 218 -2.73 -25.71 4.14
CA VAL A 218 -4.01 -25.27 3.57
C VAL A 218 -5.03 -26.41 3.57
N LEU A 219 -4.64 -27.60 3.09
CA LEU A 219 -5.51 -28.77 3.03
C LEU A 219 -5.95 -29.23 4.43
N LYS A 220 -5.10 -29.09 5.44
CA LYS A 220 -5.42 -29.35 6.86
C LYS A 220 -6.34 -28.30 7.48
N GLY A 221 -6.67 -27.23 6.77
CA GLY A 221 -7.57 -26.18 7.25
C GLY A 221 -6.93 -25.18 8.22
N GLU A 222 -5.65 -24.88 8.05
CA GLU A 222 -4.91 -23.96 8.95
C GLU A 222 -5.11 -22.48 8.65
N LEU A 223 -5.66 -22.12 7.49
CA LEU A 223 -5.86 -20.72 7.06
C LEU A 223 -6.60 -19.84 8.08
N PRO A 224 -7.63 -20.31 8.82
CA PRO A 224 -8.33 -19.47 9.82
C PRO A 224 -7.46 -19.01 10.99
N LYS A 225 -6.22 -19.51 11.13
CA LYS A 225 -5.26 -19.03 12.14
C LYS A 225 -4.67 -17.67 11.78
N TYR A 226 -4.79 -17.25 10.52
CA TYR A 226 -4.17 -16.05 9.96
C TYR A 226 -5.21 -15.00 9.58
N ASP A 227 -4.77 -13.74 9.51
CA ASP A 227 -5.57 -12.63 9.02
C ASP A 227 -5.27 -12.32 7.56
N TRP A 228 -4.02 -12.52 7.12
CA TRP A 228 -3.52 -12.14 5.81
C TRP A 228 -2.74 -13.30 5.17
N LEU A 229 -2.98 -13.55 3.89
CA LEU A 229 -2.36 -14.60 3.09
C LEU A 229 -1.73 -14.01 1.84
N HIS A 230 -0.46 -14.31 1.61
CA HIS A 230 0.27 -13.95 0.40
C HIS A 230 0.47 -15.14 -0.53
N LEU A 231 0.27 -14.87 -1.83
CA LEU A 231 0.60 -15.73 -2.96
C LEU A 231 1.46 -14.94 -3.94
N HIS A 232 2.53 -15.52 -4.50
CA HIS A 232 3.39 -14.79 -5.43
C HIS A 232 3.46 -15.45 -6.82
N HIS A 233 4.29 -16.44 -6.95
CA HIS A 233 4.61 -17.11 -8.21
C HIS A 233 4.14 -18.58 -8.24
N GLU A 234 3.27 -18.95 -7.31
CA GLU A 234 2.73 -20.29 -7.25
C GLU A 234 1.71 -20.52 -8.36
N ASP A 235 1.85 -21.69 -8.97
CA ASP A 235 0.92 -22.19 -9.97
C ASP A 235 -0.25 -22.96 -9.31
N PHE A 236 -1.46 -22.54 -9.61
CA PHE A 236 -2.68 -23.20 -9.15
C PHE A 236 -3.33 -24.07 -10.24
N THR A 237 -2.77 -24.09 -11.47
CA THR A 237 -3.31 -24.92 -12.57
C THR A 237 -2.78 -26.36 -12.55
N GLY A 238 -1.57 -26.55 -12.02
CA GLY A 238 -0.85 -27.84 -12.05
C GLY A 238 0.08 -27.99 -13.27
N GLU A 239 0.40 -26.86 -13.93
CA GLU A 239 1.33 -26.82 -15.08
C GLU A 239 2.76 -26.43 -14.66
N TYR A 240 3.05 -26.52 -13.35
CA TYR A 240 4.39 -26.26 -12.75
C TYR A 240 5.00 -24.92 -13.19
N GLY A 241 4.22 -23.85 -13.14
CA GLY A 241 4.66 -22.50 -13.45
C GLY A 241 4.85 -22.24 -14.95
N LYS A 242 4.36 -23.11 -15.84
CA LYS A 242 4.58 -23.02 -17.31
C LYS A 242 6.06 -23.00 -17.68
N PHE A 243 6.93 -23.52 -16.82
CA PHE A 243 8.39 -23.55 -17.04
C PHE A 243 8.86 -24.71 -17.95
N TYR A 244 7.96 -25.53 -18.45
CA TYR A 244 8.28 -26.74 -19.23
C TYR A 244 9.20 -26.44 -20.42
N ALA A 245 8.92 -25.41 -21.21
CA ALA A 245 9.68 -25.11 -22.42
C ALA A 245 11.19 -24.94 -22.15
N THR A 246 11.51 -24.18 -21.12
CA THR A 246 12.89 -23.76 -20.80
C THR A 246 13.56 -24.67 -19.77
N TYR A 247 12.80 -25.13 -18.75
CA TYR A 247 13.37 -25.69 -17.54
C TYR A 247 13.02 -27.17 -17.27
N ARG A 248 12.33 -27.89 -18.17
CA ARG A 248 11.94 -29.32 -17.94
C ARG A 248 13.10 -30.24 -17.56
N ASN A 249 14.34 -29.90 -17.93
CA ASN A 249 15.54 -30.66 -17.58
C ASN A 249 16.32 -30.06 -16.39
N ALA A 250 15.87 -28.94 -15.81
CA ALA A 250 16.52 -28.32 -14.67
C ALA A 250 16.21 -29.14 -13.40
N PRO A 251 17.23 -29.39 -12.54
CA PRO A 251 17.02 -30.19 -11.32
C PRO A 251 15.93 -29.62 -10.40
N TRP A 252 15.85 -28.30 -10.26
CA TRP A 252 14.84 -27.66 -9.43
C TRP A 252 13.42 -27.85 -9.98
N TYR A 253 13.22 -27.84 -11.31
CA TYR A 253 11.91 -28.05 -11.93
C TYR A 253 11.45 -29.49 -11.72
N GLN A 254 12.33 -30.46 -11.93
CA GLN A 254 12.03 -31.89 -11.70
C GLN A 254 11.73 -32.18 -10.22
N GLN A 255 12.45 -31.50 -9.31
CA GLN A 255 12.19 -31.62 -7.89
C GLN A 255 10.82 -31.01 -7.53
N GLN A 256 10.48 -29.83 -8.07
CA GLN A 256 9.16 -29.19 -7.87
C GLN A 256 8.02 -30.11 -8.35
N GLN A 257 8.16 -30.70 -9.53
CA GLN A 257 7.19 -31.66 -10.06
C GLN A 257 7.04 -32.86 -9.13
N HIS A 258 8.15 -33.50 -8.76
CA HIS A 258 8.17 -34.64 -7.84
C HIS A 258 7.50 -34.32 -6.49
N ASP A 259 7.82 -33.19 -5.90
CA ASP A 259 7.28 -32.78 -4.60
C ASP A 259 5.78 -32.48 -4.68
N ALA A 260 5.31 -31.87 -5.75
CA ALA A 260 3.90 -31.61 -5.99
C ALA A 260 3.10 -32.90 -6.17
N GLU A 261 3.62 -33.85 -6.98
CA GLU A 261 3.01 -35.19 -7.18
C GLU A 261 2.98 -35.98 -5.86
N ALA A 262 4.09 -35.98 -5.11
CA ALA A 262 4.15 -36.63 -3.80
C ALA A 262 3.16 -36.00 -2.81
N THR A 263 2.99 -34.67 -2.85
CA THR A 263 2.03 -33.96 -2.00
C THR A 263 0.59 -34.30 -2.39
N ALA A 264 0.27 -34.31 -3.67
CA ALA A 264 -1.04 -34.70 -4.18
C ALA A 264 -1.39 -36.12 -3.71
N LYS A 265 -0.51 -37.09 -3.98
CA LYS A 265 -0.66 -38.48 -3.58
C LYS A 265 -0.85 -38.64 -2.06
N ARG A 266 -0.03 -37.97 -1.24
CA ARG A 266 -0.09 -38.03 0.24
C ARG A 266 -1.43 -37.51 0.76
N ASN A 267 -2.02 -36.52 0.10
CA ASN A 267 -3.31 -35.94 0.44
C ASN A 267 -4.50 -36.60 -0.28
N GLY A 268 -4.30 -37.74 -0.99
CA GLY A 268 -5.36 -38.55 -1.61
C GLY A 268 -5.85 -38.02 -2.97
N PHE A 269 -5.10 -37.16 -3.62
CA PHE A 269 -5.40 -36.62 -4.96
C PHE A 269 -4.72 -37.47 -6.05
N ALA A 270 -5.41 -37.72 -7.13
CA ALA A 270 -4.87 -38.44 -8.29
C ALA A 270 -3.98 -37.53 -9.17
N LYS A 271 -4.30 -36.24 -9.24
CA LYS A 271 -3.61 -35.21 -10.04
C LYS A 271 -3.25 -33.98 -9.21
N VAL A 272 -2.14 -33.34 -9.56
CA VAL A 272 -1.71 -32.06 -8.95
C VAL A 272 -2.73 -30.95 -9.24
N SER A 273 -3.26 -30.87 -10.45
CA SER A 273 -4.28 -29.88 -10.83
C SER A 273 -5.55 -29.97 -9.96
N VAL A 274 -6.00 -31.18 -9.62
CA VAL A 274 -7.16 -31.38 -8.73
C VAL A 274 -6.84 -30.95 -7.30
N MET A 275 -5.65 -31.25 -6.82
CA MET A 275 -5.17 -30.78 -5.51
C MET A 275 -5.12 -29.25 -5.46
N LYS A 276 -4.47 -28.61 -6.45
CA LYS A 276 -4.34 -27.16 -6.53
C LYS A 276 -5.69 -26.45 -6.62
N GLY A 277 -6.63 -26.96 -7.40
CA GLY A 277 -8.01 -26.46 -7.43
C GLY A 277 -8.71 -26.53 -6.06
N THR A 278 -8.45 -27.61 -5.29
CA THR A 278 -8.95 -27.73 -3.91
C THR A 278 -8.29 -26.73 -2.97
N VAL A 279 -6.99 -26.51 -3.10
CA VAL A 279 -6.24 -25.50 -2.35
C VAL A 279 -6.78 -24.10 -2.66
N ALA A 280 -6.97 -23.77 -3.94
CA ALA A 280 -7.56 -22.49 -4.35
C ALA A 280 -8.97 -22.29 -3.77
N THR A 281 -9.80 -23.34 -3.74
CA THR A 281 -11.14 -23.30 -3.13
C THR A 281 -11.06 -23.00 -1.63
N LYS A 282 -10.14 -23.64 -0.89
CA LYS A 282 -9.96 -23.36 0.55
C LYS A 282 -9.48 -21.94 0.83
N MET A 283 -8.64 -21.38 -0.04
CA MET A 283 -8.25 -19.98 0.03
C MET A 283 -9.44 -19.05 -0.27
N GLN A 284 -10.29 -19.41 -1.22
CA GLN A 284 -11.53 -18.67 -1.49
C GLN A 284 -12.48 -18.68 -0.27
N GLU A 285 -12.62 -19.82 0.41
CA GLU A 285 -13.38 -19.97 1.65
C GLU A 285 -12.77 -19.09 2.78
N PHE A 286 -11.45 -19.03 2.87
CA PHE A 286 -10.74 -18.15 3.82
C PHE A 286 -11.09 -16.68 3.59
N ILE A 287 -11.06 -16.20 2.33
CA ILE A 287 -11.47 -14.83 1.99
C ILE A 287 -12.94 -14.63 2.37
N ALA A 288 -13.84 -15.52 1.95
CA ALA A 288 -15.27 -15.41 2.24
C ALA A 288 -15.56 -15.36 3.75
N GLY A 289 -14.76 -16.05 4.56
CA GLY A 289 -14.82 -16.05 6.02
C GLY A 289 -14.35 -14.76 6.70
N GLY A 290 -13.62 -13.90 5.99
CA GLY A 290 -13.11 -12.62 6.50
C GLY A 290 -11.59 -12.47 6.42
N GLY A 291 -10.88 -13.38 5.74
CA GLY A 291 -9.45 -13.28 5.48
C GLY A 291 -9.11 -12.25 4.40
N PHE A 292 -7.84 -11.88 4.36
CA PHE A 292 -7.28 -10.94 3.40
C PHE A 292 -6.27 -11.68 2.53
N LEU A 293 -6.51 -11.73 1.22
CA LEU A 293 -5.59 -12.33 0.26
C LEU A 293 -4.87 -11.26 -0.53
N PHE A 294 -3.56 -11.41 -0.70
CA PHE A 294 -2.74 -10.59 -1.57
C PHE A 294 -1.94 -11.49 -2.51
N ALA A 295 -2.11 -11.31 -3.80
CA ALA A 295 -1.39 -12.08 -4.80
C ALA A 295 -0.61 -11.17 -5.76
N MET A 296 0.56 -11.66 -6.18
CA MET A 296 1.41 -11.04 -7.19
C MET A 296 1.74 -12.04 -8.30
N CYS A 297 2.33 -11.54 -9.37
CA CYS A 297 2.87 -12.33 -10.47
C CYS A 297 1.87 -13.40 -10.98
N SER A 298 2.35 -14.58 -11.29
CA SER A 298 1.54 -15.69 -11.82
C SER A 298 0.50 -16.25 -10.86
N ALA A 299 0.62 -16.00 -9.55
CA ALA A 299 -0.42 -16.40 -8.61
C ALA A 299 -1.73 -15.61 -8.77
N THR A 300 -1.75 -14.53 -9.52
CA THR A 300 -2.96 -13.71 -9.76
C THR A 300 -3.91 -14.37 -10.75
N ASP A 301 -3.43 -14.70 -11.95
CA ASP A 301 -4.26 -15.30 -13.00
C ASP A 301 -4.39 -16.83 -12.86
N SER A 302 -3.30 -17.55 -12.51
CA SER A 302 -3.36 -19.00 -12.32
C SER A 302 -4.35 -19.40 -11.22
N TYR A 303 -4.49 -18.57 -10.18
CA TYR A 303 -5.50 -18.77 -9.13
C TYR A 303 -6.93 -18.67 -9.66
N ASP A 304 -7.26 -17.65 -10.41
CA ASP A 304 -8.58 -17.49 -11.02
C ASP A 304 -8.85 -18.53 -12.10
N ILE A 305 -7.84 -18.95 -12.86
CA ILE A 305 -7.93 -20.03 -13.84
C ILE A 305 -8.26 -21.35 -13.14
N ALA A 306 -7.58 -21.66 -12.03
CA ALA A 306 -7.88 -22.88 -11.25
C ALA A 306 -9.32 -22.88 -10.72
N LEU A 307 -9.81 -21.74 -10.23
CA LEU A 307 -11.21 -21.62 -9.79
C LEU A 307 -12.21 -21.79 -10.94
N ALA A 308 -11.95 -21.20 -12.11
CA ALA A 308 -12.80 -21.34 -13.28
C ALA A 308 -12.84 -22.79 -13.77
N GLY A 309 -11.70 -23.47 -13.71
CA GLY A 309 -11.49 -24.83 -14.19
C GLY A 309 -11.81 -25.95 -13.19
N LEU A 310 -12.43 -25.67 -12.05
CA LEU A 310 -12.77 -26.71 -11.07
C LEU A 310 -13.65 -27.81 -11.68
N GLY A 311 -13.11 -29.05 -11.72
CA GLY A 311 -13.73 -30.21 -12.32
C GLY A 311 -13.54 -30.30 -13.83
N VAL A 312 -12.69 -29.49 -14.43
CA VAL A 312 -12.33 -29.52 -15.84
C VAL A 312 -10.85 -29.87 -15.96
N ASP A 313 -10.55 -30.85 -16.82
CA ASP A 313 -9.17 -31.18 -17.14
C ASP A 313 -8.62 -30.19 -18.16
N MET A 314 -7.78 -29.26 -17.72
CA MET A 314 -7.19 -28.22 -18.55
C MET A 314 -5.72 -28.50 -18.90
N VAL A 315 -5.10 -29.49 -18.23
CA VAL A 315 -3.65 -29.68 -18.19
C VAL A 315 -3.21 -30.65 -19.29
N GLU A 316 -2.21 -30.26 -20.06
CA GLU A 316 -1.71 -31.10 -21.16
C GLU A 316 -0.86 -32.28 -20.66
N SER A 317 -0.86 -33.36 -21.43
CA SER A 317 -0.30 -34.67 -21.04
C SER A 317 1.18 -34.66 -20.59
N MET A 318 1.97 -33.67 -20.97
CA MET A 318 3.35 -33.57 -20.50
C MET A 318 3.46 -33.18 -19.01
N TYR A 319 2.39 -32.69 -18.42
CA TYR A 319 2.36 -32.29 -17.00
C TYR A 319 1.79 -33.41 -16.11
N ASP A 320 0.78 -34.12 -16.55
CA ASP A 320 0.05 -35.09 -15.69
C ASP A 320 -0.20 -36.47 -16.31
N GLY A 321 0.24 -36.70 -17.57
CA GLY A 321 0.28 -38.02 -18.23
C GLY A 321 -0.94 -38.36 -19.07
N ASP A 322 -2.03 -37.60 -19.05
CA ASP A 322 -3.20 -37.79 -19.94
C ASP A 322 -3.57 -36.50 -20.69
N PRO A 323 -4.27 -36.59 -21.82
CA PRO A 323 -4.57 -35.39 -22.61
C PRO A 323 -5.66 -34.56 -21.96
N ALA A 324 -5.46 -33.23 -22.00
CA ALA A 324 -6.47 -32.30 -21.55
C ALA A 324 -7.81 -32.44 -22.32
N ASP A 325 -8.89 -32.08 -21.67
CA ASP A 325 -10.23 -32.07 -22.30
C ASP A 325 -10.23 -31.08 -23.50
N PRO A 326 -10.51 -31.55 -24.73
CA PRO A 326 -10.58 -30.68 -25.89
C PRO A 326 -11.59 -29.53 -25.74
N ALA A 327 -12.63 -29.74 -24.93
CA ALA A 327 -13.68 -28.75 -24.67
C ALA A 327 -13.43 -27.93 -23.39
N ALA A 328 -12.24 -27.98 -22.78
CA ALA A 328 -11.93 -27.32 -21.51
C ALA A 328 -12.34 -25.85 -21.50
N GLN A 329 -11.97 -25.10 -22.55
CA GLN A 329 -12.31 -23.66 -22.66
C GLN A 329 -13.79 -23.37 -22.49
N SER A 330 -14.65 -24.17 -23.10
CA SER A 330 -16.11 -23.97 -23.06
C SER A 330 -16.77 -24.44 -21.76
N LYS A 331 -16.01 -25.13 -20.90
CA LYS A 331 -16.46 -25.63 -19.60
C LYS A 331 -16.06 -24.76 -18.43
N LEU A 332 -15.26 -23.71 -18.67
CA LEU A 332 -14.83 -22.76 -17.62
C LEU A 332 -16.03 -22.04 -17.00
N ASN A 333 -16.03 -21.95 -15.68
CA ASN A 333 -17.04 -21.20 -14.94
C ASN A 333 -16.46 -19.92 -14.35
N PHE A 334 -16.49 -18.82 -15.08
CA PHE A 334 -15.97 -17.53 -14.67
C PHE A 334 -16.67 -16.93 -13.44
N ASN A 335 -17.86 -17.40 -13.05
CA ASN A 335 -18.52 -16.94 -11.83
C ASN A 335 -17.77 -17.34 -10.55
N ARG A 336 -16.87 -18.31 -10.63
CA ARG A 336 -16.01 -18.74 -9.51
C ARG A 336 -14.79 -17.85 -9.33
N CYS A 337 -14.36 -17.14 -10.37
CA CYS A 337 -13.19 -16.28 -10.34
C CYS A 337 -13.40 -15.07 -9.42
N LEU A 338 -12.30 -14.55 -8.86
CA LEU A 338 -12.29 -13.31 -8.11
C LEU A 338 -12.29 -12.10 -9.05
N ALA A 339 -11.30 -12.02 -9.94
CA ALA A 339 -11.01 -10.82 -10.74
C ALA A 339 -11.44 -10.91 -12.19
N PHE A 340 -11.31 -12.08 -12.84
CA PHE A 340 -11.34 -12.18 -14.30
C PHE A 340 -12.51 -12.97 -14.85
N GLN A 341 -12.88 -12.67 -16.09
CA GLN A 341 -13.93 -13.36 -16.83
C GLN A 341 -13.63 -13.39 -18.34
N ASN A 342 -14.21 -14.35 -19.06
CA ASN A 342 -14.14 -14.47 -20.52
C ASN A 342 -12.71 -14.57 -21.09
N PHE A 343 -11.75 -14.97 -20.27
CA PHE A 343 -10.38 -15.20 -20.74
C PHE A 343 -10.27 -16.48 -21.56
N GLN A 344 -9.24 -16.54 -22.39
CA GLN A 344 -8.88 -17.71 -23.21
C GLN A 344 -7.64 -18.36 -22.61
N LEU A 345 -7.69 -19.67 -22.37
CA LEU A 345 -6.54 -20.43 -21.90
C LEU A 345 -5.44 -20.50 -22.97
N GLU A 346 -4.20 -20.33 -22.55
CA GLU A 346 -3.05 -20.68 -23.36
C GLU A 346 -2.65 -22.14 -23.05
N ARG A 347 -2.92 -23.03 -24.00
CA ARG A 347 -2.70 -24.47 -23.84
C ARG A 347 -1.36 -24.96 -24.40
N ASN A 348 -0.66 -24.10 -25.14
CA ASN A 348 0.65 -24.45 -25.66
C ASN A 348 1.68 -24.52 -24.50
N PRO A 349 2.28 -25.71 -24.23
CA PRO A 349 3.25 -25.85 -23.13
C PRO A 349 4.59 -25.14 -23.39
N PHE A 350 4.77 -24.63 -24.60
CA PHE A 350 5.96 -23.84 -24.98
C PHE A 350 5.73 -22.32 -24.83
N GLN A 351 4.53 -21.90 -24.40
CA GLN A 351 4.22 -20.54 -23.99
C GLN A 351 4.33 -20.42 -22.47
N TYR A 352 4.76 -19.25 -22.02
CA TYR A 352 5.03 -18.97 -20.61
C TYR A 352 3.79 -18.48 -19.86
N GLU A 353 2.83 -17.93 -20.60
CA GLU A 353 1.59 -17.39 -20.07
C GLU A 353 0.53 -18.50 -19.88
N TYR A 354 -0.37 -18.29 -18.91
CA TYR A 354 -1.50 -19.21 -18.66
C TYR A 354 -2.72 -18.90 -19.54
N SER A 355 -2.87 -17.63 -19.90
CA SER A 355 -4.06 -17.15 -20.63
C SER A 355 -3.79 -15.77 -21.25
N ASN A 356 -4.79 -15.22 -21.91
CA ASN A 356 -4.77 -13.84 -22.39
C ASN A 356 -5.17 -12.82 -21.32
N ILE A 357 -5.20 -13.16 -20.04
CA ILE A 357 -5.37 -12.19 -18.94
C ILE A 357 -4.18 -11.25 -18.92
N ASP A 358 -2.98 -11.79 -18.98
CA ASP A 358 -1.75 -11.00 -19.03
C ASP A 358 -1.60 -10.28 -20.36
N MET A 359 -1.15 -9.03 -20.29
CA MET A 359 -0.80 -8.23 -21.47
C MET A 359 0.65 -8.51 -21.85
N GLN A 360 0.86 -9.16 -22.97
CA GLN A 360 2.19 -9.51 -23.46
C GLN A 360 3.08 -8.28 -23.70
N PRO A 361 4.40 -8.34 -23.48
CA PRO A 361 5.31 -7.22 -23.68
C PRO A 361 5.23 -6.60 -25.09
N ASN A 362 5.06 -7.42 -26.13
CA ASN A 362 4.91 -6.96 -27.51
C ASN A 362 3.57 -6.23 -27.77
N GLU A 363 2.51 -6.59 -27.05
CA GLU A 363 1.20 -5.91 -27.13
C GLU A 363 1.24 -4.58 -26.40
N ARG A 364 1.95 -4.51 -25.28
CA ARG A 364 2.09 -3.28 -24.48
C ARG A 364 2.88 -2.22 -25.23
N GLY A 365 3.91 -2.60 -25.99
CA GLY A 365 4.75 -1.68 -26.75
C GLY A 365 5.51 -0.66 -25.89
N LEU A 366 5.64 -0.95 -24.57
CA LEU A 366 6.36 -0.12 -23.60
C LEU A 366 7.74 -0.73 -23.34
N GLY A 367 8.77 0.11 -23.42
CA GLY A 367 10.09 -0.22 -22.87
C GLY A 367 10.18 0.23 -21.42
N GLU A 368 11.14 -0.30 -20.68
CA GLU A 368 11.39 -0.04 -19.27
C GLU A 368 11.29 1.46 -18.90
N GLN A 369 11.96 2.33 -19.65
CA GLN A 369 11.98 3.78 -19.39
C GLN A 369 10.61 4.47 -19.51
N ASN A 370 9.63 3.83 -20.15
CA ASN A 370 8.29 4.37 -20.39
C ASN A 370 7.20 3.55 -19.69
N ASP A 371 7.58 2.49 -18.97
CA ASP A 371 6.62 1.67 -18.26
C ASP A 371 6.32 2.30 -16.89
N TYR A 372 5.18 2.98 -16.82
CA TYR A 372 4.66 3.59 -15.60
C TYR A 372 3.17 3.33 -15.50
N PHE A 373 2.70 3.11 -14.28
CA PHE A 373 1.29 3.07 -13.97
C PHE A 373 0.92 4.14 -12.94
N SER A 374 -0.33 4.58 -12.98
CA SER A 374 -0.84 5.62 -12.09
C SER A 374 -1.83 5.05 -11.09
N LEU A 375 -1.66 5.40 -9.81
CA LEU A 375 -2.63 5.09 -8.77
C LEU A 375 -3.86 5.98 -8.88
N PHE A 376 -5.01 5.40 -8.61
CA PHE A 376 -6.26 6.13 -8.55
C PHE A 376 -6.33 6.98 -7.27
N THR A 377 -6.98 8.14 -7.35
CA THR A 377 -7.23 8.99 -6.19
C THR A 377 -8.63 8.72 -5.66
N TYR A 378 -8.71 7.99 -4.56
CA TYR A 378 -9.96 7.69 -3.86
C TYR A 378 -10.23 8.68 -2.74
N SER A 379 -11.47 8.71 -2.27
CA SER A 379 -11.87 9.52 -1.13
C SER A 379 -11.52 8.80 0.18
N ALA A 380 -10.62 9.38 0.98
CA ALA A 380 -10.31 8.86 2.30
C ALA A 380 -11.53 8.84 3.24
N LYS A 381 -12.52 9.71 2.98
CA LYS A 381 -13.75 9.81 3.80
C LYS A 381 -14.83 8.80 3.40
N TYR A 382 -14.95 8.49 2.10
CA TYR A 382 -16.01 7.63 1.55
C TYR A 382 -15.50 6.28 1.07
N ASP A 383 -14.28 6.23 0.54
CA ASP A 383 -13.64 5.03 0.01
C ASP A 383 -12.36 4.69 0.82
N PRO A 384 -12.48 4.44 2.15
CA PRO A 384 -11.30 4.31 3.00
C PRO A 384 -10.43 3.11 2.65
N VAL A 385 -11.02 2.01 2.15
CA VAL A 385 -10.27 0.79 1.82
C VAL A 385 -9.36 1.01 0.62
N PRO A 386 -9.86 1.43 -0.57
CA PRO A 386 -8.99 1.74 -1.69
C PRO A 386 -7.97 2.84 -1.34
N THR A 387 -8.38 3.85 -0.54
CA THR A 387 -7.46 4.91 -0.11
C THR A 387 -6.32 4.36 0.73
N MET A 388 -6.56 3.47 1.71
CA MET A 388 -5.49 2.82 2.48
C MET A 388 -4.53 2.05 1.56
N LEU A 389 -5.06 1.26 0.64
CA LEU A 389 -4.27 0.42 -0.25
C LEU A 389 -3.43 1.25 -1.24
N CYS A 390 -3.87 2.46 -1.59
CA CYS A 390 -3.16 3.39 -2.48
C CYS A 390 -2.32 4.44 -1.73
N GLN A 391 -2.11 4.32 -0.39
CA GLN A 391 -1.26 5.27 0.31
C GLN A 391 0.15 5.25 -0.24
N ASN A 392 0.53 6.37 -0.86
CA ASN A 392 1.87 6.57 -1.38
C ASN A 392 2.18 8.07 -1.45
N HIS A 393 3.45 8.44 -1.33
CA HIS A 393 3.89 9.82 -1.57
C HIS A 393 3.97 10.12 -3.08
N GLU A 394 4.10 9.08 -3.91
CA GLU A 394 4.08 9.15 -5.38
C GLU A 394 2.83 8.51 -5.94
N LYS A 395 2.22 9.16 -6.93
CA LYS A 395 1.01 8.65 -7.61
C LYS A 395 1.31 7.89 -8.88
N THR A 396 2.50 8.07 -9.44
CA THR A 396 2.98 7.39 -10.64
C THR A 396 4.14 6.52 -10.24
N ILE A 397 4.04 5.23 -10.50
CA ILE A 397 4.98 4.21 -10.07
C ILE A 397 5.63 3.61 -11.30
N HIS A 398 6.94 3.39 -11.24
CA HIS A 398 7.66 2.66 -12.29
C HIS A 398 7.08 1.25 -12.41
N GLY A 399 6.83 0.80 -13.65
CA GLY A 399 6.34 -0.53 -13.93
C GLY A 399 7.45 -1.57 -13.79
N PHE A 400 7.07 -2.79 -13.60
CA PHE A 400 7.97 -3.93 -13.52
C PHE A 400 7.30 -5.17 -14.13
N MET A 401 8.12 -6.11 -14.58
CA MET A 401 7.67 -7.30 -15.27
C MET A 401 7.43 -8.45 -14.28
N GLY A 402 6.81 -9.50 -14.78
CA GLY A 402 6.60 -10.76 -14.10
C GLY A 402 5.99 -11.75 -15.06
N GLN A 403 5.75 -12.97 -14.66
CA GLN A 403 5.03 -13.93 -15.50
C GLN A 403 3.62 -13.42 -15.82
N THR A 404 2.97 -12.75 -14.86
CA THR A 404 1.78 -11.94 -15.09
C THR A 404 2.11 -10.50 -14.74
N THR A 405 2.39 -9.72 -15.76
CA THR A 405 2.84 -8.32 -15.63
C THR A 405 1.70 -7.36 -15.43
N ALA A 406 0.63 -7.52 -16.22
CA ALA A 406 -0.48 -6.58 -16.29
C ALA A 406 -1.77 -7.26 -16.75
N PHE A 407 -2.89 -6.79 -16.22
CA PHE A 407 -4.20 -7.38 -16.48
C PHE A 407 -4.92 -6.66 -17.61
N ARG A 408 -5.39 -7.40 -18.62
CA ARG A 408 -6.23 -6.88 -19.70
C ARG A 408 -7.57 -6.39 -19.13
N LYS A 409 -7.81 -5.08 -19.15
CA LYS A 409 -9.00 -4.46 -18.52
C LYS A 409 -10.33 -5.00 -19.03
N SER A 410 -10.42 -5.41 -20.30
CA SER A 410 -11.64 -5.98 -20.87
C SER A 410 -12.03 -7.33 -20.27
N LEU A 411 -11.12 -8.02 -19.58
CA LEU A 411 -11.35 -9.29 -18.91
C LEU A 411 -11.61 -9.15 -17.40
N ILE A 412 -11.46 -7.94 -16.85
CA ILE A 412 -11.74 -7.68 -15.44
C ILE A 412 -13.26 -7.59 -15.23
N LYS A 413 -13.76 -8.22 -14.18
CA LYS A 413 -15.19 -8.15 -13.80
C LYS A 413 -15.57 -6.72 -13.40
N SER A 414 -16.82 -6.36 -13.61
CA SER A 414 -17.32 -4.99 -13.40
C SER A 414 -17.38 -4.54 -11.91
N ASP A 415 -17.37 -5.48 -10.98
CA ASP A 415 -17.37 -5.24 -9.53
C ASP A 415 -15.95 -5.14 -8.93
N VAL A 416 -14.92 -5.30 -9.74
CA VAL A 416 -13.52 -5.18 -9.35
C VAL A 416 -13.07 -3.72 -9.39
N VAL A 417 -12.43 -3.27 -8.33
CA VAL A 417 -11.87 -1.92 -8.22
C VAL A 417 -10.47 -1.87 -8.83
N VAL A 418 -10.29 -1.08 -9.89
CA VAL A 418 -8.97 -0.81 -10.47
C VAL A 418 -8.31 0.30 -9.68
N MET A 419 -7.24 -0.02 -8.96
CA MET A 419 -6.50 0.92 -8.11
C MET A 419 -5.26 1.51 -8.80
N GLY A 420 -4.70 0.81 -9.79
CA GLY A 420 -3.56 1.27 -10.57
C GLY A 420 -3.67 0.81 -12.02
N GLU A 421 -3.39 1.72 -12.96
CA GLU A 421 -3.53 1.45 -14.40
C GLU A 421 -2.47 2.17 -15.24
N THR A 422 -2.09 1.56 -16.38
CA THR A 422 -1.34 2.21 -17.45
C THR A 422 -2.34 2.62 -18.53
N LYS A 423 -2.63 3.93 -18.62
CA LYS A 423 -3.71 4.44 -19.50
C LYS A 423 -3.43 4.23 -20.98
N GLN A 424 -2.16 4.27 -21.39
CA GLN A 424 -1.77 4.18 -22.80
C GLN A 424 -2.05 2.78 -23.39
N THR A 425 -1.94 1.73 -22.60
CA THR A 425 -2.08 0.33 -23.05
C THR A 425 -3.45 -0.26 -22.74
N GLY A 426 -4.26 0.40 -21.90
CA GLY A 426 -5.55 -0.13 -21.47
C GLY A 426 -5.44 -1.32 -20.52
N GLU A 427 -4.34 -1.38 -19.75
CA GLU A 427 -4.07 -2.42 -18.75
C GLU A 427 -4.31 -1.92 -17.33
N ALA A 428 -4.65 -2.86 -16.42
CA ALA A 428 -4.63 -2.64 -14.99
C ALA A 428 -3.40 -3.34 -14.39
N ARG A 429 -2.79 -2.72 -13.37
CA ARG A 429 -1.61 -3.24 -12.66
C ARG A 429 -1.91 -3.60 -11.21
N TYR A 430 -2.95 -3.01 -10.65
CA TYR A 430 -3.30 -3.15 -9.24
C TYR A 430 -4.81 -3.11 -9.10
N VAL A 431 -5.39 -4.22 -8.65
CA VAL A 431 -6.85 -4.39 -8.56
C VAL A 431 -7.25 -4.98 -7.21
N HIS A 432 -8.48 -4.68 -6.78
CA HIS A 432 -9.00 -5.07 -5.48
C HIS A 432 -10.47 -5.47 -5.56
N GLY A 433 -10.87 -6.40 -4.71
CA GLY A 433 -12.26 -6.79 -4.58
C GLY A 433 -12.61 -7.37 -3.21
N THR A 434 -13.88 -7.69 -3.05
CA THR A 434 -14.42 -8.30 -1.84
C THR A 434 -15.05 -9.65 -2.15
N LEU A 435 -14.98 -10.58 -1.19
CA LEU A 435 -15.71 -11.84 -1.25
C LEU A 435 -16.24 -12.18 0.14
N GLY A 436 -17.53 -12.21 0.29
CA GLY A 436 -18.15 -12.48 1.60
C GLY A 436 -17.77 -11.40 2.64
N LYS A 437 -17.00 -11.80 3.67
CA LYS A 437 -16.56 -10.89 4.73
C LYS A 437 -15.13 -10.38 4.57
N GLY A 438 -14.37 -10.95 3.65
CA GLY A 438 -12.97 -10.63 3.40
C GLY A 438 -12.74 -9.90 2.09
N THR A 439 -11.47 -9.73 1.77
CA THR A 439 -11.02 -8.98 0.61
C THR A 439 -9.84 -9.69 -0.07
N TRP A 440 -9.63 -9.34 -1.32
CA TRP A 440 -8.47 -9.79 -2.08
C TRP A 440 -7.90 -8.63 -2.88
N THR A 441 -6.60 -8.68 -3.15
CA THR A 441 -5.88 -7.70 -3.94
C THR A 441 -4.90 -8.41 -4.86
N PHE A 442 -4.90 -8.08 -6.15
CA PHE A 442 -3.94 -8.58 -7.13
C PHE A 442 -3.05 -7.45 -7.61
N TYR A 443 -1.74 -7.70 -7.63
CA TYR A 443 -0.73 -6.76 -8.05
C TYR A 443 0.13 -7.40 -9.15
N GLY A 444 0.05 -6.86 -10.37
CA GLY A 444 0.77 -7.38 -11.54
C GLY A 444 2.26 -7.07 -11.47
N GLY A 445 3.07 -8.06 -11.87
CA GLY A 445 4.53 -8.00 -11.81
C GLY A 445 5.11 -8.77 -10.64
N HIS A 446 6.45 -8.94 -10.65
CA HIS A 446 7.17 -9.79 -9.70
C HIS A 446 7.86 -8.97 -8.61
N ASP A 447 8.77 -8.07 -8.96
CA ASP A 447 9.54 -7.23 -8.03
C ASP A 447 9.50 -5.76 -8.46
N PRO A 448 9.00 -4.85 -7.60
CA PRO A 448 8.89 -3.43 -7.92
C PRO A 448 10.20 -2.71 -8.26
N GLU A 449 11.36 -3.23 -7.87
CA GLU A 449 12.67 -2.61 -8.10
C GLU A 449 13.57 -3.44 -9.02
N ASP A 450 13.08 -4.58 -9.49
CA ASP A 450 13.73 -5.39 -10.51
C ASP A 450 12.82 -5.51 -11.74
N TYR A 451 13.14 -4.72 -12.79
CA TYR A 451 12.26 -4.60 -13.95
C TYR A 451 12.04 -5.91 -14.69
N GLN A 452 13.09 -6.71 -14.88
CA GLN A 452 13.05 -7.97 -15.64
C GLN A 452 13.59 -9.13 -14.82
N HIS A 453 12.92 -9.47 -13.76
CA HIS A 453 13.30 -10.58 -12.91
C HIS A 453 13.57 -11.88 -13.69
N LEU A 454 14.74 -12.47 -13.49
CA LEU A 454 15.18 -13.69 -14.15
C LEU A 454 15.42 -14.82 -13.15
N VAL A 455 15.10 -16.04 -13.57
CA VAL A 455 15.36 -17.23 -12.75
C VAL A 455 16.85 -17.38 -12.45
N GLY A 456 17.23 -17.35 -11.17
CA GLY A 456 18.60 -17.57 -10.70
C GLY A 456 19.47 -16.34 -10.58
N GLU A 457 18.91 -15.13 -10.71
CA GLU A 457 19.62 -13.90 -10.41
C GLU A 457 19.67 -13.59 -8.90
N GLU A 458 20.49 -12.62 -8.53
CA GLU A 458 20.61 -12.19 -7.14
C GLU A 458 19.37 -11.37 -6.72
N PRO A 459 18.88 -11.54 -5.48
CA PRO A 459 17.76 -10.80 -4.98
C PRO A 459 18.01 -9.29 -4.91
N THR A 460 16.93 -8.49 -5.06
CA THR A 460 16.97 -7.03 -4.88
C THR A 460 17.49 -6.64 -3.50
N ASP A 461 18.46 -5.72 -3.45
CA ASP A 461 18.92 -5.11 -2.20
C ASP A 461 18.02 -3.92 -1.81
N LEU A 462 17.05 -4.14 -0.94
CA LEU A 462 16.11 -3.11 -0.48
C LEU A 462 16.78 -1.96 0.30
N ALA A 463 18.03 -2.11 0.75
CA ALA A 463 18.76 -0.99 1.34
C ALA A 463 19.10 0.10 0.32
N LEU A 464 19.08 -0.23 -0.97
CA LEU A 464 19.23 0.73 -2.07
C LEU A 464 17.90 1.41 -2.43
N HIS A 465 16.77 0.86 -1.97
CA HIS A 465 15.40 1.28 -2.30
C HIS A 465 14.51 1.54 -1.06
N PRO A 466 15.00 2.24 -0.01
CA PRO A 466 14.32 2.35 1.29
C PRO A 466 12.97 3.06 1.23
N ASN A 467 12.70 3.76 0.12
CA ASN A 467 11.48 4.55 -0.11
C ASN A 467 10.69 4.07 -1.34
N SER A 468 10.93 2.86 -1.83
CA SER A 468 10.28 2.31 -3.01
C SER A 468 8.76 2.46 -2.98
N PRO A 469 8.15 3.16 -3.95
CA PRO A 469 6.70 3.31 -4.02
C PRO A 469 5.99 1.99 -4.30
N GLY A 470 6.59 1.11 -5.09
CA GLY A 470 6.02 -0.19 -5.43
C GLY A 470 5.96 -1.13 -4.22
N TYR A 471 7.03 -1.20 -3.43
CA TYR A 471 7.05 -1.96 -2.18
C TYR A 471 6.13 -1.38 -1.09
N ARG A 472 5.91 -0.07 -1.08
CA ARG A 472 4.93 0.54 -0.16
C ARG A 472 3.50 0.03 -0.40
N LEU A 473 3.10 -0.26 -1.64
CA LEU A 473 1.78 -0.84 -1.93
C LEU A 473 1.63 -2.23 -1.28
N ILE A 474 2.70 -3.03 -1.27
CA ILE A 474 2.71 -4.32 -0.56
C ILE A 474 2.48 -4.11 0.94
N LEU A 475 3.24 -3.19 1.55
CA LEU A 475 3.16 -2.92 2.98
C LEU A 475 1.82 -2.29 3.41
N ASN A 476 1.16 -1.51 2.52
CA ASN A 476 -0.21 -1.05 2.74
C ASN A 476 -1.17 -2.23 2.93
N ASN A 477 -1.06 -3.27 2.09
CA ASN A 477 -1.89 -4.47 2.22
C ASN A 477 -1.61 -5.23 3.53
N ILE A 478 -0.37 -5.27 3.99
CA ILE A 478 0.03 -5.94 5.23
C ILE A 478 -0.57 -5.26 6.47
N LEU A 479 -0.63 -3.93 6.50
CA LEU A 479 -1.23 -3.20 7.62
C LEU A 479 -2.75 -3.09 7.53
N PHE A 480 -3.36 -3.30 6.36
CA PHE A 480 -4.81 -3.17 6.18
C PHE A 480 -5.63 -4.03 7.17
N PRO A 481 -5.30 -5.29 7.47
CA PRO A 481 -6.05 -6.09 8.44
C PRO A 481 -6.01 -5.55 9.87
N ALA A 482 -5.04 -4.70 10.21
CA ALA A 482 -4.95 -4.04 11.52
C ALA A 482 -5.99 -2.94 11.71
N ALA A 483 -6.57 -2.44 10.60
CA ALA A 483 -7.47 -1.30 10.60
C ALA A 483 -8.81 -1.61 11.27
N LYS A 484 -9.26 -0.71 12.14
CA LYS A 484 -10.59 -0.76 12.72
C LYS A 484 -11.64 -0.50 11.65
N LYS A 485 -12.60 -1.43 11.49
CA LYS A 485 -13.72 -1.22 10.56
C LYS A 485 -14.50 0.04 10.95
N LYS A 486 -14.52 1.05 10.07
CA LYS A 486 -15.40 2.22 10.23
C LYS A 486 -16.84 1.81 9.91
N LYS A 487 -17.78 2.31 10.71
CA LYS A 487 -19.20 2.25 10.34
C LYS A 487 -19.35 3.11 9.08
N GLN A 488 -19.93 2.55 8.02
CA GLN A 488 -20.31 3.35 6.85
C GLN A 488 -21.19 4.49 7.32
N LYS A 489 -20.85 5.71 6.94
CA LYS A 489 -21.72 6.86 7.12
C LYS A 489 -22.86 6.70 6.11
N THR A 490 -24.04 6.35 6.59
CA THR A 490 -25.29 6.36 5.81
C THR A 490 -25.69 7.78 5.51
#